data_97db73b62689c86395fd08f4143f8c9a
#
_entry.id   97db73b62689c86395fd08f4143f8c9a
#
_cell.length_a   1.000
_cell.length_b   1.000
_cell.length_c   1.000
_cell.angle_alpha   90.00
_cell.angle_beta   90.00
_cell.angle_gamma   90.00
#
_symmetry.space_group_name_H-M   'P 1'
#
loop_
_entity.id
_entity.type
_entity.pdbx_description
1 polymer ?
#
loop_
_entity_poly.entity_id
_entity_poly.type
_entity_poly.pdbx_seq_one_letter_code
_entity_poly.pdbx_strand_id
1 'polypeptide(L)'
;MWTHKAWAGRFVPRSSPAGERLRAYAGWCNAVEGNTTFYATPARETVETWARQTGPGFRFVVKLPKVVTHEKRLAGVETEMRAFLDAVEPLGERAVLWTQLPGSFGPPDADALGRFLRRLPAGLRRAVEVRHPAFYSEATSLLERTLADADAEWVPFDTTVFFSSPPVSEAEQDAWAKKPRLPRRTRALTDRPIVRYLGRDSAEETARGWEPWTEVVAGWLREGRSPTIFVHTPDNDDAPALARRFHDDVRALVPGLDPLPEPEPIEPATLF
;
A
#
# COMPACT_ATOMS: atom_id res chain seq x y z
N MET A 1 7.19 5.82 1.91
CA MET A 1 6.57 7.08 1.45
C MET A 1 7.69 8.01 0.96
N TRP A 2 7.48 8.77 -0.11
CA TRP A 2 8.50 9.61 -0.81
C TRP A 2 9.25 10.63 0.05
N THR A 3 8.85 10.82 1.30
CA THR A 3 9.53 11.69 2.28
C THR A 3 10.56 10.94 3.13
N HIS A 4 10.85 9.67 2.83
CA HIS A 4 11.79 8.86 3.61
C HIS A 4 13.20 9.48 3.60
N LYS A 5 13.80 9.67 4.77
CA LYS A 5 15.07 10.42 4.88
C LYS A 5 16.25 9.69 4.20
N ALA A 6 16.32 8.37 4.34
CA ALA A 6 17.40 7.58 3.75
C ALA A 6 17.39 7.55 2.21
N TRP A 7 16.28 7.96 1.58
CA TRP A 7 16.17 7.99 0.13
C TRP A 7 16.84 9.24 -0.50
N ALA A 8 17.12 10.28 0.30
CA ALA A 8 17.79 11.48 -0.20
C ALA A 8 19.24 11.16 -0.65
N GLY A 9 19.55 11.40 -1.92
CA GLY A 9 20.83 11.09 -2.54
C GLY A 9 20.99 9.64 -3.01
N ARG A 10 19.91 8.81 -2.88
CA ARG A 10 19.87 7.43 -3.39
C ARG A 10 18.75 7.24 -4.43
N PHE A 11 17.54 7.63 -4.07
CA PHE A 11 16.32 7.50 -4.90
C PHE A 11 15.68 8.85 -5.20
N VAL A 12 16.01 9.87 -4.42
CA VAL A 12 15.52 11.23 -4.57
C VAL A 12 16.74 12.17 -4.46
N PRO A 13 16.95 13.12 -5.40
CA PRO A 13 18.06 14.07 -5.31
C PRO A 13 18.07 14.82 -3.96
N ARG A 14 19.26 15.00 -3.37
CA ARG A 14 19.39 15.73 -2.09
C ARG A 14 18.91 17.17 -2.20
N SER A 15 19.11 17.78 -3.36
CA SER A 15 18.70 19.14 -3.68
C SER A 15 17.20 19.30 -3.91
N SER A 16 16.44 18.20 -4.07
CA SER A 16 15.00 18.29 -4.32
C SER A 16 14.27 18.95 -3.15
N PRO A 17 13.57 20.07 -3.38
CA PRO A 17 12.66 20.61 -2.40
C PRO A 17 11.68 19.57 -1.91
N ALA A 18 11.25 19.65 -0.66
CA ALA A 18 10.29 18.69 -0.10
C ALA A 18 9.02 18.54 -0.96
N GLY A 19 8.61 19.63 -1.62
CA GLY A 19 7.45 19.66 -2.52
C GLY A 19 7.66 18.97 -3.87
N GLU A 20 8.89 18.59 -4.27
CA GLU A 20 9.18 17.96 -5.57
C GLU A 20 9.62 16.50 -5.45
N ARG A 21 9.82 16.02 -4.25
CA ARG A 21 10.30 14.64 -4.01
C ARG A 21 9.38 13.55 -4.57
N LEU A 22 8.09 13.84 -4.66
CA LEU A 22 7.14 12.90 -5.23
C LEU A 22 7.37 12.67 -6.72
N ARG A 23 7.75 13.71 -7.47
CA ARG A 23 8.11 13.57 -8.90
C ARG A 23 9.28 12.60 -9.09
N ALA A 24 10.36 12.78 -8.32
CA ALA A 24 11.51 11.89 -8.36
C ALA A 24 11.13 10.45 -7.96
N TYR A 25 10.32 10.28 -6.90
CA TYR A 25 9.80 8.97 -6.50
C TYR A 25 8.97 8.30 -7.59
N ALA A 26 8.16 9.06 -8.32
CA ALA A 26 7.31 8.55 -9.40
C ALA A 26 8.12 8.02 -10.61
N GLY A 27 9.41 8.38 -10.71
CA GLY A 27 10.34 7.75 -11.64
C GLY A 27 10.81 6.35 -11.21
N TRP A 28 10.70 6.04 -9.92
CA TRP A 28 11.06 4.72 -9.36
C TRP A 28 9.88 3.75 -9.29
N CYS A 29 8.71 4.26 -8.92
CA CYS A 29 7.53 3.45 -8.63
C CYS A 29 6.28 4.10 -9.23
N ASN A 30 5.32 3.29 -9.65
CA ASN A 30 4.05 3.74 -10.22
C ASN A 30 2.88 3.79 -9.23
N ALA A 31 3.15 3.54 -7.94
CA ALA A 31 2.16 3.64 -6.88
C ALA A 31 2.80 4.06 -5.56
N VAL A 32 2.00 4.63 -4.67
CA VAL A 32 2.43 5.00 -3.33
C VAL A 32 1.38 4.69 -2.26
N GLU A 33 1.87 4.23 -1.10
CA GLU A 33 1.10 4.11 0.14
C GLU A 33 1.08 5.47 0.87
N GLY A 34 -0.11 6.09 0.94
CA GLY A 34 -0.33 7.37 1.60
C GLY A 34 -0.54 7.23 3.10
N ASN A 35 0.54 7.05 3.86
CA ASN A 35 0.46 6.86 5.31
C ASN A 35 0.15 8.14 6.10
N THR A 36 0.52 9.31 5.60
CA THR A 36 0.29 10.60 6.29
C THR A 36 -1.19 10.90 6.43
N THR A 37 -2.01 10.50 5.47
CA THR A 37 -3.46 10.70 5.49
C THR A 37 -4.17 9.95 6.63
N PHE A 38 -3.51 8.95 7.21
CA PHE A 38 -4.00 8.25 8.39
C PHE A 38 -3.98 9.12 9.65
N TYR A 39 -2.98 9.99 9.77
CA TYR A 39 -2.81 10.84 10.95
C TYR A 39 -3.55 12.16 10.85
N ALA A 40 -3.66 12.70 9.64
CA ALA A 40 -4.38 13.95 9.38
C ALA A 40 -4.89 13.99 7.95
N THR A 41 -6.08 14.55 7.73
CA THR A 41 -6.58 14.90 6.41
C THR A 41 -5.68 16.00 5.82
N PRO A 42 -5.10 15.79 4.62
CA PRO A 42 -4.24 16.79 4.00
C PRO A 42 -5.05 18.00 3.54
N ALA A 43 -4.40 19.16 3.42
CA ALA A 43 -4.99 20.30 2.72
C ALA A 43 -5.18 19.95 1.22
N ARG A 44 -6.27 20.43 0.61
CA ARG A 44 -6.59 20.17 -0.80
C ARG A 44 -5.47 20.60 -1.74
N GLU A 45 -4.86 21.75 -1.50
CA GLU A 45 -3.74 22.29 -2.29
C GLU A 45 -2.51 21.38 -2.26
N THR A 46 -2.30 20.68 -1.14
CA THR A 46 -1.24 19.68 -1.01
C THR A 46 -1.52 18.49 -1.94
N VAL A 47 -2.76 18.03 -1.98
CA VAL A 47 -3.18 16.92 -2.84
C VAL A 47 -3.16 17.31 -4.31
N GLU A 48 -3.54 18.52 -4.66
CA GLU A 48 -3.39 19.09 -6.01
C GLU A 48 -1.91 19.09 -6.45
N THR A 49 -1.02 19.41 -5.52
CA THR A 49 0.43 19.34 -5.79
C THR A 49 0.88 17.91 -6.06
N TRP A 50 0.39 16.93 -5.30
CA TRP A 50 0.67 15.52 -5.59
C TRP A 50 0.15 15.11 -6.97
N ALA A 51 -1.06 15.52 -7.31
CA ALA A 51 -1.68 15.22 -8.59
C ALA A 51 -0.87 15.78 -9.79
N ARG A 52 -0.30 16.99 -9.64
CA ARG A 52 0.54 17.62 -10.69
C ARG A 52 1.92 16.97 -10.86
N GLN A 53 2.45 16.32 -9.81
CA GLN A 53 3.78 15.71 -9.82
C GLN A 53 3.81 14.31 -10.41
N THR A 54 2.66 13.72 -10.69
CA THR A 54 2.53 12.32 -11.10
C THR A 54 1.72 12.18 -12.38
N GLY A 55 2.10 11.22 -13.19
CA GLY A 55 1.36 10.90 -14.42
C GLY A 55 0.00 10.23 -14.17
N PRO A 56 -0.83 10.09 -15.20
CA PRO A 56 -2.18 9.54 -15.09
C PRO A 56 -2.21 8.06 -14.64
N GLY A 57 -1.15 7.31 -14.92
CA GLY A 57 -1.02 5.91 -14.50
C GLY A 57 -0.56 5.71 -13.05
N PHE A 58 -0.17 6.79 -12.34
CA PHE A 58 0.32 6.70 -10.97
C PHE A 58 -0.84 6.50 -9.97
N ARG A 59 -0.70 5.59 -9.02
CA ARG A 59 -1.75 5.24 -8.05
C ARG A 59 -1.43 5.76 -6.66
N PHE A 60 -2.42 6.38 -6.04
CA PHE A 60 -2.38 6.81 -4.65
C PHE A 60 -3.29 5.90 -3.82
N VAL A 61 -2.71 5.02 -3.01
CA VAL A 61 -3.45 4.21 -2.05
C VAL A 61 -3.45 4.98 -0.73
N VAL A 62 -4.52 5.76 -0.50
CA VAL A 62 -4.62 6.71 0.62
C VAL A 62 -5.35 6.07 1.79
N LYS A 63 -4.71 6.04 2.96
CA LYS A 63 -5.33 5.52 4.17
C LYS A 63 -6.39 6.47 4.68
N LEU A 64 -7.55 5.92 5.03
CA LEU A 64 -8.56 6.69 5.74
C LEU A 64 -8.03 7.16 7.09
N PRO A 65 -8.48 8.33 7.57
CA PRO A 65 -8.04 8.88 8.85
C PRO A 65 -8.25 7.92 10.03
N LYS A 66 -7.33 7.95 10.98
CA LYS A 66 -7.38 7.14 12.21
C LYS A 66 -8.69 7.34 12.98
N VAL A 67 -9.18 8.57 13.01
CA VAL A 67 -10.48 8.90 13.65
C VAL A 67 -11.63 8.09 13.04
N VAL A 68 -11.61 7.85 11.73
CA VAL A 68 -12.65 7.07 11.03
C VAL A 68 -12.52 5.59 11.35
N THR A 69 -11.33 5.02 11.21
CA THR A 69 -11.12 3.58 11.22
C THR A 69 -10.87 2.99 12.62
N HIS A 70 -10.15 3.71 13.48
CA HIS A 70 -9.70 3.22 14.78
C HIS A 70 -10.51 3.81 15.95
N GLU A 71 -10.78 5.11 15.93
CA GLU A 71 -11.42 5.79 17.06
C GLU A 71 -12.95 5.63 17.00
N LYS A 72 -13.57 6.01 15.88
CA LYS A 72 -15.02 5.89 15.66
C LYS A 72 -15.46 4.55 15.07
N ARG A 73 -14.54 3.68 14.70
CA ARG A 73 -14.80 2.32 14.20
C ARG A 73 -15.89 2.30 13.11
N LEU A 74 -15.77 3.22 12.13
CA LEU A 74 -16.64 3.38 10.96
C LEU A 74 -18.08 3.86 11.27
N ALA A 75 -18.38 4.30 12.49
CA ALA A 75 -19.70 4.76 12.89
C ALA A 75 -19.72 6.28 13.15
N GLY A 76 -20.72 7.01 12.61
CA GLY A 76 -20.86 8.46 12.81
C GLY A 76 -19.69 9.26 12.26
N VAL A 77 -19.19 8.90 11.08
CA VAL A 77 -17.97 9.44 10.45
C VAL A 77 -18.24 10.32 9.23
N GLU A 78 -19.48 10.71 9.02
CA GLU A 78 -19.92 11.42 7.82
C GLU A 78 -19.18 12.75 7.61
N THR A 79 -18.92 13.48 8.70
CA THR A 79 -18.22 14.76 8.66
C THR A 79 -16.75 14.57 8.28
N GLU A 80 -16.05 13.64 8.95
CA GLU A 80 -14.65 13.33 8.69
C GLU A 80 -14.47 12.78 7.28
N MET A 81 -15.38 11.91 6.84
CA MET A 81 -15.33 11.34 5.50
C MET A 81 -15.57 12.38 4.42
N ARG A 82 -16.51 13.31 4.62
CA ARG A 82 -16.73 14.41 3.67
C ARG A 82 -15.47 15.26 3.52
N ALA A 83 -14.90 15.72 4.64
CA ALA A 83 -13.67 16.52 4.62
C ALA A 83 -12.51 15.77 3.96
N PHE A 84 -12.39 14.47 4.21
CA PHE A 84 -11.35 13.64 3.61
C PHE A 84 -11.55 13.47 2.10
N LEU A 85 -12.77 13.17 1.66
CA LEU A 85 -13.09 12.98 0.25
C LEU A 85 -12.91 14.28 -0.55
N ASP A 86 -13.33 15.42 0.01
CA ASP A 86 -13.11 16.74 -0.59
C ASP A 86 -11.61 17.06 -0.75
N ALA A 87 -10.80 16.65 0.24
CA ALA A 87 -9.36 16.87 0.20
C ALA A 87 -8.66 16.01 -0.86
N VAL A 88 -9.06 14.73 -1.04
CA VAL A 88 -8.41 13.80 -1.97
C VAL A 88 -9.00 13.81 -3.39
N GLU A 89 -10.09 14.55 -3.62
CA GLU A 89 -10.76 14.66 -4.92
C GLU A 89 -9.81 14.99 -6.09
N PRO A 90 -8.76 15.84 -5.94
CA PRO A 90 -7.85 16.13 -7.06
C PRO A 90 -7.07 14.92 -7.61
N LEU A 91 -7.03 13.80 -6.88
CA LEU A 91 -6.41 12.58 -7.37
C LEU A 91 -7.30 11.85 -8.40
N GLY A 92 -8.61 12.08 -8.38
CA GLY A 92 -9.57 11.44 -9.27
C GLY A 92 -9.50 9.92 -9.21
N GLU A 93 -9.55 9.24 -10.35
CA GLU A 93 -9.50 7.78 -10.49
C GLU A 93 -8.18 7.15 -10.02
N ARG A 94 -7.14 7.95 -9.80
CA ARG A 94 -5.85 7.48 -9.27
C ARG A 94 -5.89 7.17 -7.78
N ALA A 95 -6.93 7.66 -7.07
CA ALA A 95 -7.12 7.40 -5.65
C ALA A 95 -7.72 6.01 -5.40
N VAL A 96 -7.15 5.31 -4.42
CA VAL A 96 -7.73 4.12 -3.82
C VAL A 96 -7.91 4.39 -2.33
N LEU A 97 -9.13 4.29 -1.84
CA LEU A 97 -9.44 4.49 -0.42
C LEU A 97 -9.06 3.24 0.38
N TRP A 98 -8.12 3.35 1.27
CA TRP A 98 -7.65 2.22 2.07
C TRP A 98 -8.19 2.28 3.50
N THR A 99 -9.13 1.41 3.79
CA THR A 99 -9.69 1.19 5.13
C THR A 99 -8.83 0.18 5.89
N GLN A 100 -7.77 0.67 6.57
CA GLN A 100 -6.98 -0.17 7.46
C GLN A 100 -7.65 -0.24 8.83
N LEU A 101 -7.99 -1.45 9.29
CA LEU A 101 -8.70 -1.69 10.54
C LEU A 101 -7.77 -2.17 11.66
N PRO A 102 -8.02 -1.82 12.92
CA PRO A 102 -7.23 -2.31 14.05
C PRO A 102 -7.45 -3.80 14.30
N GLY A 103 -6.51 -4.45 14.99
CA GLY A 103 -6.62 -5.87 15.36
C GLY A 103 -7.83 -6.21 16.24
N SER A 104 -8.40 -5.22 16.92
CA SER A 104 -9.64 -5.38 17.69
C SER A 104 -10.93 -5.33 16.86
N PHE A 105 -10.85 -5.00 15.55
CA PHE A 105 -12.00 -4.99 14.64
C PHE A 105 -12.20 -6.41 14.10
N GLY A 106 -13.13 -7.13 14.67
CA GLY A 106 -13.34 -8.56 14.43
C GLY A 106 -14.66 -8.87 13.70
N PRO A 107 -15.02 -10.17 13.60
CA PRO A 107 -16.23 -10.62 12.91
C PRO A 107 -17.53 -9.95 13.36
N PRO A 108 -17.75 -9.62 14.64
CA PRO A 108 -18.94 -8.88 15.07
C PRO A 108 -19.08 -7.48 14.43
N ASP A 109 -17.97 -6.90 13.97
CA ASP A 109 -17.95 -5.58 13.35
C ASP A 109 -18.18 -5.63 11.81
N ALA A 110 -18.27 -6.82 11.20
CA ALA A 110 -18.35 -6.99 9.74
C ALA A 110 -19.54 -6.24 9.11
N ASP A 111 -20.69 -6.22 9.80
CA ASP A 111 -21.86 -5.47 9.35
C ASP A 111 -21.63 -3.95 9.32
N ALA A 112 -20.88 -3.42 10.30
CA ALA A 112 -20.51 -2.00 10.31
C ALA A 112 -19.60 -1.67 9.12
N LEU A 113 -18.63 -2.56 8.82
CA LEU A 113 -17.78 -2.43 7.63
C LEU A 113 -18.61 -2.42 6.35
N GLY A 114 -19.51 -3.37 6.17
CA GLY A 114 -20.37 -3.45 4.98
C GLY A 114 -21.23 -2.20 4.80
N ARG A 115 -21.85 -1.70 5.87
CA ARG A 115 -22.64 -0.44 5.84
C ARG A 115 -21.78 0.76 5.47
N PHE A 116 -20.58 0.86 6.04
CA PHE A 116 -19.64 1.93 5.75
C PHE A 116 -19.20 1.92 4.29
N LEU A 117 -18.76 0.77 3.76
CA LEU A 117 -18.27 0.66 2.39
C LEU A 117 -19.35 1.00 1.35
N ARG A 118 -20.61 0.59 1.57
CA ARG A 118 -21.73 0.93 0.69
C ARG A 118 -22.11 2.41 0.66
N ARG A 119 -21.72 3.19 1.67
CA ARG A 119 -21.94 4.65 1.73
C ARG A 119 -20.85 5.44 1.03
N LEU A 120 -19.70 4.81 0.72
CA LEU A 120 -18.66 5.49 -0.05
C LEU A 120 -19.15 5.78 -1.47
N PRO A 121 -18.73 6.92 -2.06
CA PRO A 121 -19.16 7.30 -3.42
C PRO A 121 -18.88 6.19 -4.44
N ALA A 122 -19.83 5.99 -5.37
CA ALA A 122 -19.62 5.11 -6.51
C ALA A 122 -18.45 5.62 -7.37
N GLY A 123 -17.70 4.70 -7.98
CA GLY A 123 -16.55 5.03 -8.82
C GLY A 123 -15.22 5.18 -8.05
N LEU A 124 -15.23 5.34 -6.72
CA LEU A 124 -13.99 5.30 -5.94
C LEU A 124 -13.61 3.86 -5.61
N ARG A 125 -12.34 3.53 -5.88
CA ARG A 125 -11.78 2.22 -5.56
C ARG A 125 -11.64 2.06 -4.05
N ARG A 126 -12.00 0.90 -3.54
CA ARG A 126 -12.02 0.57 -2.11
C ARG A 126 -11.09 -0.59 -1.83
N ALA A 127 -10.27 -0.45 -0.80
CA ALA A 127 -9.37 -1.48 -0.32
C ALA A 127 -9.46 -1.59 1.19
N VAL A 128 -9.45 -2.80 1.72
CA VAL A 128 -9.62 -3.08 3.16
C VAL A 128 -8.51 -3.98 3.65
N GLU A 129 -7.77 -3.52 4.67
CA GLU A 129 -6.79 -4.33 5.41
C GLU A 129 -7.38 -4.66 6.78
N VAL A 130 -7.59 -5.93 7.06
CA VAL A 130 -7.98 -6.43 8.38
C VAL A 130 -6.79 -7.06 9.09
N ARG A 131 -6.79 -7.01 10.42
CA ARG A 131 -5.71 -7.54 11.27
C ARG A 131 -6.19 -8.54 12.31
N HIS A 132 -7.50 -8.73 12.46
CA HIS A 132 -8.05 -9.71 13.38
C HIS A 132 -7.88 -11.13 12.84
N PRO A 133 -7.30 -12.07 13.62
CA PRO A 133 -6.96 -13.43 13.14
C PRO A 133 -8.16 -14.22 12.61
N ALA A 134 -9.35 -14.06 13.21
CA ALA A 134 -10.55 -14.78 12.78
C ALA A 134 -10.94 -14.55 11.32
N PHE A 135 -10.58 -13.40 10.73
CA PHE A 135 -10.80 -13.16 9.31
C PHE A 135 -9.91 -14.01 8.39
N TYR A 136 -8.84 -14.59 8.93
CA TYR A 136 -7.95 -15.49 8.21
C TYR A 136 -8.23 -16.98 8.52
N SER A 137 -9.33 -17.26 9.22
CA SER A 137 -9.75 -18.61 9.60
C SER A 137 -11.27 -18.77 9.46
N GLU A 138 -12.02 -18.85 10.56
CA GLU A 138 -13.46 -19.16 10.57
C GLU A 138 -14.36 -18.07 9.96
N ALA A 139 -13.92 -16.80 9.96
CA ALA A 139 -14.69 -15.68 9.41
C ALA A 139 -14.24 -15.21 8.02
N THR A 140 -13.38 -15.96 7.32
CA THR A 140 -12.89 -15.63 5.98
C THR A 140 -14.04 -15.40 4.99
N SER A 141 -14.99 -16.35 4.92
CA SER A 141 -16.13 -16.25 4.00
C SER A 141 -17.07 -15.10 4.34
N LEU A 142 -17.21 -14.74 5.61
CA LEU A 142 -17.99 -13.57 6.03
C LEU A 142 -17.37 -12.30 5.46
N LEU A 143 -16.07 -12.11 5.67
CA LEU A 143 -15.38 -10.91 5.17
C LEU A 143 -15.37 -10.86 3.64
N GLU A 144 -15.08 -11.97 2.95
CA GLU A 144 -15.09 -12.02 1.48
C GLU A 144 -16.45 -11.58 0.90
N ARG A 145 -17.57 -12.08 1.45
CA ARG A 145 -18.89 -11.62 1.03
C ARG A 145 -19.10 -10.14 1.30
N THR A 146 -18.77 -9.68 2.52
CA THR A 146 -18.91 -8.27 2.89
C THR A 146 -18.16 -7.34 1.95
N LEU A 147 -16.95 -7.72 1.52
CA LEU A 147 -16.12 -6.94 0.60
C LEU A 147 -16.63 -7.03 -0.85
N ALA A 148 -17.00 -8.21 -1.30
CA ALA A 148 -17.54 -8.43 -2.66
C ALA A 148 -18.83 -7.64 -2.87
N ASP A 149 -19.76 -7.63 -1.89
CA ASP A 149 -21.00 -6.85 -1.92
C ASP A 149 -20.77 -5.33 -2.04
N ALA A 150 -19.57 -4.86 -1.72
CA ALA A 150 -19.19 -3.46 -1.77
C ALA A 150 -18.14 -3.14 -2.85
N ASP A 151 -17.83 -4.10 -3.73
CA ASP A 151 -16.76 -3.97 -4.73
C ASP A 151 -15.44 -3.46 -4.09
N ALA A 152 -15.03 -4.11 -3.01
CA ALA A 152 -13.84 -3.76 -2.25
C ALA A 152 -12.78 -4.87 -2.30
N GLU A 153 -11.53 -4.48 -2.48
CA GLU A 153 -10.41 -5.42 -2.45
C GLU A 153 -9.98 -5.72 -1.01
N TRP A 154 -9.68 -6.97 -0.74
CA TRP A 154 -9.00 -7.35 0.49
C TRP A 154 -7.49 -7.20 0.32
N VAL A 155 -6.88 -6.26 1.05
CA VAL A 155 -5.42 -6.08 1.07
C VAL A 155 -4.81 -7.07 2.06
N PRO A 156 -4.20 -8.18 1.64
CA PRO A 156 -3.41 -9.01 2.53
C PRO A 156 -2.16 -8.25 2.98
N PHE A 157 -1.84 -8.32 4.26
CA PHE A 157 -0.56 -7.90 4.78
C PHE A 157 0.28 -9.15 5.07
N ASP A 158 1.04 -9.60 4.07
CA ASP A 158 1.90 -10.77 4.22
C ASP A 158 3.14 -10.42 5.05
N THR A 159 3.22 -11.03 6.22
CA THR A 159 4.35 -10.91 7.15
C THR A 159 5.06 -12.25 7.36
N THR A 160 4.81 -13.22 6.49
CA THR A 160 5.27 -14.60 6.64
C THR A 160 6.79 -14.70 6.72
N VAL A 161 7.51 -14.07 5.76
CA VAL A 161 8.97 -14.09 5.74
C VAL A 161 9.56 -13.30 6.91
N PHE A 162 8.92 -12.18 7.27
CA PHE A 162 9.39 -11.37 8.39
C PHE A 162 9.41 -12.13 9.70
N PHE A 163 8.40 -12.97 9.94
CA PHE A 163 8.28 -13.78 11.15
C PHE A 163 8.85 -15.22 11.02
N SER A 164 9.54 -15.54 9.92
CA SER A 164 10.11 -16.88 9.72
C SER A 164 11.31 -17.19 10.61
N SER A 165 12.03 -16.16 11.06
CA SER A 165 13.16 -16.28 11.99
C SER A 165 13.21 -15.08 12.95
N PRO A 166 13.87 -15.19 14.11
CA PRO A 166 14.00 -14.10 15.06
C PRO A 166 14.60 -12.83 14.46
N PRO A 167 14.29 -11.63 14.99
CA PRO A 167 14.84 -10.38 14.51
C PRO A 167 16.35 -10.28 14.81
N VAL A 168 17.09 -9.73 13.85
CA VAL A 168 18.56 -9.60 13.92
C VAL A 168 19.07 -8.16 14.04
N SER A 169 18.22 -7.17 13.77
CA SER A 169 18.53 -5.74 13.86
C SER A 169 17.58 -5.00 14.79
N GLU A 170 17.92 -3.76 15.16
CA GLU A 170 17.03 -2.90 15.95
C GLU A 170 15.73 -2.59 15.19
N ALA A 171 15.80 -2.34 13.88
CA ALA A 171 14.64 -2.08 13.04
C ALA A 171 13.72 -3.30 12.98
N GLU A 172 14.27 -4.50 12.83
CA GLU A 172 13.50 -5.74 12.91
C GLU A 172 12.89 -5.95 14.30
N GLN A 173 13.62 -5.68 15.39
CA GLN A 173 13.09 -5.82 16.77
C GLN A 173 11.91 -4.86 17.01
N ASP A 174 12.04 -3.59 16.58
CA ASP A 174 10.96 -2.61 16.67
C ASP A 174 9.72 -3.03 15.85
N ALA A 175 9.94 -3.49 14.63
CA ALA A 175 8.86 -3.99 13.76
C ALA A 175 8.23 -5.28 14.33
N TRP A 176 9.02 -6.19 14.90
CA TRP A 176 8.54 -7.45 15.50
C TRP A 176 7.53 -7.24 16.61
N ALA A 177 7.72 -6.20 17.43
CA ALA A 177 6.80 -5.84 18.51
C ALA A 177 5.50 -5.19 18.00
N LYS A 178 5.51 -4.57 16.81
CA LYS A 178 4.43 -3.71 16.33
C LYS A 178 3.60 -4.33 15.20
N LYS A 179 4.17 -5.26 14.43
CA LYS A 179 3.48 -5.82 13.25
C LYS A 179 2.64 -7.04 13.63
N PRO A 180 1.46 -7.21 13.02
CA PRO A 180 0.66 -8.40 13.22
C PRO A 180 1.31 -9.61 12.53
N ARG A 181 1.15 -10.80 13.12
CA ARG A 181 1.48 -12.05 12.45
C ARG A 181 0.26 -12.54 11.69
N LEU A 182 0.30 -12.41 10.37
CA LEU A 182 -0.82 -12.78 9.50
C LEU A 182 -0.35 -13.78 8.45
N PRO A 183 -1.19 -14.76 8.10
CA PRO A 183 -0.86 -15.72 7.06
C PRO A 183 -0.94 -15.07 5.68
N ARG A 184 -0.23 -15.65 4.71
CA ARG A 184 -0.34 -15.28 3.30
C ARG A 184 -1.73 -15.60 2.79
N ARG A 185 -2.34 -14.64 2.09
CA ARG A 185 -3.60 -14.80 1.38
C ARG A 185 -3.43 -14.30 -0.06
N THR A 186 -3.67 -15.17 -1.04
CA THR A 186 -3.38 -14.89 -2.47
C THR A 186 -4.62 -14.70 -3.32
N ARG A 187 -5.82 -14.85 -2.76
CA ARG A 187 -7.07 -14.68 -3.51
C ARG A 187 -7.40 -13.19 -3.67
N ALA A 188 -7.46 -12.70 -4.91
CA ALA A 188 -7.99 -11.39 -5.24
C ALA A 188 -9.53 -11.41 -5.27
N LEU A 189 -10.15 -10.32 -4.86
CA LEU A 189 -11.61 -10.16 -4.91
C LEU A 189 -12.06 -9.28 -6.09
N THR A 190 -11.16 -8.43 -6.60
CA THR A 190 -11.44 -7.50 -7.70
C THR A 190 -10.46 -7.69 -8.87
N ASP A 191 -10.63 -6.93 -9.94
CA ASP A 191 -9.70 -6.85 -11.07
C ASP A 191 -8.41 -6.07 -10.75
N ARG A 192 -8.32 -5.48 -9.57
CA ARG A 192 -7.22 -4.58 -9.16
C ARG A 192 -6.70 -4.92 -7.77
N PRO A 193 -6.15 -6.13 -7.59
CA PRO A 193 -5.66 -6.59 -6.30
C PRO A 193 -4.54 -5.72 -5.76
N ILE A 194 -4.52 -5.57 -4.44
CA ILE A 194 -3.48 -4.85 -3.71
C ILE A 194 -2.87 -5.79 -2.68
N VAL A 195 -1.55 -5.84 -2.63
CA VAL A 195 -0.80 -6.62 -1.64
C VAL A 195 0.14 -5.71 -0.87
N ARG A 196 0.24 -5.95 0.41
CA ARG A 196 1.26 -5.37 1.27
C ARG A 196 2.17 -6.49 1.76
N TYR A 197 3.42 -6.45 1.38
CA TYR A 197 4.43 -7.44 1.72
C TYR A 197 5.46 -6.83 2.65
N LEU A 198 5.78 -7.51 3.76
CA LEU A 198 6.84 -7.13 4.68
C LEU A 198 7.98 -8.14 4.60
N GLY A 199 9.09 -7.69 4.04
CA GLY A 199 10.36 -8.42 4.02
C GLY A 199 11.16 -8.24 5.30
N ARG A 200 12.43 -8.59 5.22
CA ARG A 200 13.45 -8.43 6.28
C ARG A 200 14.42 -7.32 5.89
N ASP A 201 15.38 -7.00 6.75
CA ASP A 201 16.48 -6.09 6.42
C ASP A 201 17.39 -6.69 5.33
N SER A 202 17.54 -8.03 5.29
CA SER A 202 18.22 -8.71 4.21
C SER A 202 17.42 -8.66 2.92
N ALA A 203 17.96 -8.01 1.88
CA ALA A 203 17.37 -7.95 0.54
C ALA A 203 17.17 -9.36 -0.06
N GLU A 204 18.12 -10.28 0.20
CA GLU A 204 18.07 -11.64 -0.33
C GLU A 204 16.99 -12.49 0.36
N GLU A 205 16.82 -12.36 1.69
CA GLU A 205 15.74 -13.04 2.40
C GLU A 205 14.38 -12.46 1.98
N THR A 206 14.31 -11.15 1.80
CA THR A 206 13.13 -10.46 1.30
C THR A 206 12.75 -10.98 -0.08
N ALA A 207 13.70 -11.08 -1.02
CA ALA A 207 13.46 -11.59 -2.36
C ALA A 207 13.02 -13.06 -2.37
N ARG A 208 13.68 -13.94 -1.63
CA ARG A 208 13.25 -15.33 -1.48
C ARG A 208 11.84 -15.45 -0.90
N GLY A 209 11.49 -14.58 0.04
CA GLY A 209 10.17 -14.61 0.68
C GLY A 209 9.02 -14.23 -0.25
N TRP A 210 9.27 -13.42 -1.29
CA TRP A 210 8.22 -13.03 -2.23
C TRP A 210 8.08 -13.95 -3.46
N GLU A 211 8.97 -14.94 -3.66
CA GLU A 211 8.88 -15.87 -4.79
C GLU A 211 7.45 -16.41 -5.04
N PRO A 212 6.69 -16.86 -4.00
CA PRO A 212 5.31 -17.29 -4.23
C PRO A 212 4.39 -16.17 -4.72
N TRP A 213 4.70 -14.90 -4.45
CA TRP A 213 3.95 -13.76 -4.94
C TRP A 213 4.21 -13.46 -6.42
N THR A 214 5.42 -13.73 -6.93
CA THR A 214 5.72 -13.52 -8.35
C THR A 214 4.81 -14.35 -9.24
N GLU A 215 4.60 -15.63 -8.91
CA GLU A 215 3.67 -16.51 -9.64
C GLU A 215 2.20 -16.07 -9.52
N VAL A 216 1.77 -15.67 -8.31
CA VAL A 216 0.40 -15.19 -8.08
C VAL A 216 0.13 -13.92 -8.89
N VAL A 217 1.05 -12.95 -8.84
CA VAL A 217 0.93 -11.68 -9.58
C VAL A 217 1.00 -11.91 -11.07
N ALA A 218 1.89 -12.79 -11.56
CA ALA A 218 1.93 -13.19 -12.96
C ALA A 218 0.62 -13.84 -13.43
N GLY A 219 0.01 -14.68 -12.58
CA GLY A 219 -1.31 -15.25 -12.81
C GLY A 219 -2.38 -14.17 -12.96
N TRP A 220 -2.45 -13.22 -12.02
CA TRP A 220 -3.39 -12.10 -12.09
C TRP A 220 -3.23 -11.25 -13.36
N LEU A 221 -1.98 -10.97 -13.77
CA LEU A 221 -1.71 -10.24 -15.01
C LEU A 221 -2.19 -10.99 -16.25
N ARG A 222 -1.98 -12.32 -16.31
CA ARG A 222 -2.49 -13.16 -17.41
C ARG A 222 -4.03 -13.22 -17.44
N GLU A 223 -4.69 -13.06 -16.29
CA GLU A 223 -6.15 -12.92 -16.17
C GLU A 223 -6.65 -11.52 -16.56
N GLY A 224 -5.77 -10.60 -16.96
CA GLY A 224 -6.12 -9.22 -17.30
C GLY A 224 -6.32 -8.31 -16.08
N ARG A 225 -5.94 -8.75 -14.87
CA ARG A 225 -6.00 -7.92 -13.66
C ARG A 225 -4.83 -6.95 -13.60
N SER A 226 -4.99 -5.91 -12.80
CA SER A 226 -4.00 -4.83 -12.64
C SER A 226 -3.53 -4.71 -11.18
N PRO A 227 -2.62 -5.59 -10.71
CA PRO A 227 -2.16 -5.65 -9.33
C PRO A 227 -1.33 -4.43 -8.92
N THR A 228 -1.30 -4.16 -7.61
CA THR A 228 -0.40 -3.19 -6.96
C THR A 228 0.25 -3.86 -5.76
N ILE A 229 1.58 -3.88 -5.72
CA ILE A 229 2.34 -4.53 -4.65
C ILE A 229 3.15 -3.49 -3.91
N PHE A 230 2.96 -3.38 -2.60
CA PHE A 230 3.76 -2.56 -1.71
C PHE A 230 4.78 -3.43 -1.00
N VAL A 231 6.05 -3.25 -1.34
CA VAL A 231 7.17 -3.91 -0.68
C VAL A 231 7.65 -3.03 0.47
N HIS A 232 7.69 -3.62 1.66
CA HIS A 232 8.21 -3.01 2.87
C HIS A 232 9.37 -3.83 3.43
N THR A 233 10.32 -3.14 4.05
CA THR A 233 11.28 -3.71 4.99
C THR A 233 11.11 -3.01 6.34
N PRO A 234 11.71 -3.48 7.43
CA PRO A 234 11.62 -2.84 8.75
C PRO A 234 11.95 -1.36 8.73
N ASP A 235 13.04 -0.96 8.07
CA ASP A 235 13.49 0.42 7.90
C ASP A 235 12.98 1.10 6.62
N ASN A 236 12.61 0.34 5.59
CA ASN A 236 12.24 0.79 4.24
C ASN A 236 13.35 1.51 3.46
N ASP A 237 14.61 1.39 3.86
CA ASP A 237 15.71 2.10 3.22
C ASP A 237 15.89 1.72 1.76
N ASP A 238 15.73 0.44 1.43
CA ASP A 238 15.87 -0.11 0.07
C ASP A 238 14.53 -0.37 -0.64
N ALA A 239 13.40 0.02 -0.05
CA ALA A 239 12.08 -0.31 -0.57
C ALA A 239 11.86 0.06 -2.06
N PRO A 240 12.32 1.21 -2.60
CA PRO A 240 12.17 1.51 -4.03
C PRO A 240 12.92 0.53 -4.95
N ALA A 241 14.16 0.19 -4.59
CA ALA A 241 14.97 -0.78 -5.37
C ALA A 241 14.37 -2.18 -5.30
N LEU A 242 13.91 -2.60 -4.12
CA LEU A 242 13.24 -3.89 -3.92
C LEU A 242 11.92 -3.98 -4.69
N ALA A 243 11.14 -2.90 -4.73
CA ALA A 243 9.92 -2.86 -5.52
C ALA A 243 10.19 -3.01 -7.02
N ARG A 244 11.26 -2.41 -7.56
CA ARG A 244 11.68 -2.60 -8.95
C ARG A 244 12.14 -4.04 -9.19
N ARG A 245 12.98 -4.59 -8.31
CA ARG A 245 13.41 -6.00 -8.40
C ARG A 245 12.21 -6.95 -8.43
N PHE A 246 11.22 -6.74 -7.55
CA PHE A 246 9.99 -7.53 -7.58
C PHE A 246 9.25 -7.41 -8.93
N HIS A 247 9.17 -6.20 -9.49
CA HIS A 247 8.55 -5.99 -10.80
C HIS A 247 9.31 -6.75 -11.90
N ASP A 248 10.64 -6.71 -11.90
CA ASP A 248 11.47 -7.42 -12.87
C ASP A 248 11.35 -8.94 -12.73
N ASP A 249 11.27 -9.47 -11.49
CA ASP A 249 11.03 -10.89 -11.23
C ASP A 249 9.67 -11.33 -11.82
N VAL A 250 8.61 -10.54 -11.65
CA VAL A 250 7.30 -10.79 -12.26
C VAL A 250 7.37 -10.68 -13.79
N ARG A 251 8.08 -9.69 -14.32
CA ARG A 251 8.25 -9.47 -15.75
C ARG A 251 8.94 -10.64 -16.43
N ALA A 252 9.87 -11.32 -15.77
CA ALA A 252 10.50 -12.53 -16.26
C ALA A 252 9.47 -13.67 -16.51
N LEU A 253 8.35 -13.68 -15.79
CA LEU A 253 7.25 -14.63 -15.92
C LEU A 253 6.15 -14.16 -16.89
N VAL A 254 6.12 -12.87 -17.24
CA VAL A 254 5.09 -12.24 -18.09
C VAL A 254 5.76 -11.43 -19.20
N PRO A 255 6.14 -12.02 -20.33
CA PRO A 255 6.93 -11.35 -21.38
C PRO A 255 6.29 -10.09 -21.98
N GLY A 256 4.99 -9.88 -21.82
CA GLY A 256 4.26 -8.68 -22.28
C GLY A 256 4.19 -7.54 -21.26
N LEU A 257 4.77 -7.71 -20.06
CA LEU A 257 4.79 -6.67 -19.05
C LEU A 257 5.92 -5.68 -19.36
N ASP A 258 5.58 -4.40 -19.53
CA ASP A 258 6.56 -3.34 -19.77
C ASP A 258 7.49 -3.16 -18.56
N PRO A 259 8.78 -2.78 -18.79
CA PRO A 259 9.65 -2.39 -17.70
C PRO A 259 9.14 -1.11 -17.03
N LEU A 260 9.45 -0.94 -15.74
CA LEU A 260 9.26 0.36 -15.10
C LEU A 260 10.15 1.40 -15.78
N PRO A 261 9.70 2.67 -15.91
CA PRO A 261 10.53 3.75 -16.44
C PRO A 261 11.87 3.85 -15.68
N GLU A 262 12.95 4.14 -16.39
CA GLU A 262 14.21 4.42 -15.73
C GLU A 262 14.14 5.73 -14.96
N PRO A 263 14.54 5.75 -13.67
CA PRO A 263 14.55 6.98 -12.90
C PRO A 263 15.63 7.94 -13.42
N GLU A 264 15.40 9.23 -13.27
CA GLU A 264 16.42 10.24 -13.61
C GLU A 264 17.69 9.99 -12.78
N PRO A 265 18.87 10.08 -13.40
CA PRO A 265 20.13 9.94 -12.69
C PRO A 265 20.23 10.96 -11.54
N ILE A 266 20.64 10.50 -10.38
CA ILE A 266 20.97 11.39 -9.27
C ILE A 266 22.41 11.86 -9.49
N GLU A 267 22.58 13.13 -9.82
CA GLU A 267 23.91 13.71 -9.94
C GLU A 267 24.68 13.54 -8.63
N PRO A 268 25.93 13.02 -8.68
CA PRO A 268 26.77 13.01 -7.49
C PRO A 268 26.95 14.44 -7.01
N ALA A 269 26.87 14.65 -5.69
CA ALA A 269 27.15 15.96 -5.12
C ALA A 269 28.54 16.41 -5.59
N THR A 270 28.59 17.44 -6.44
CA THR A 270 29.84 18.09 -6.81
C THR A 270 30.45 18.66 -5.55
N LEU A 271 31.59 18.08 -5.16
CA LEU A 271 32.44 18.60 -4.10
C LEU A 271 33.22 19.82 -4.68
N PHE A 272 32.52 20.99 -4.72
CA PHE A 272 33.19 22.28 -4.91
C PHE A 272 32.44 23.32 -4.08
#